data_504b050ae5a2b1d1b2e390d70aa4af53
#
_entry.id   504b050ae5a2b1d1b2e390d70aa4af53
#
_cell.length_a   1.000
_cell.length_b   1.000
_cell.length_c   1.000
_cell.angle_alpha   90.00
_cell.angle_beta   90.00
_cell.angle_gamma   90.00
#
_symmetry.space_group_name_H-M   'P 1'
#
loop_
_entity.id
_entity.type
_entity.pdbx_description
1 polymer ?
#
loop_
_entity_poly.entity_id
_entity_poly.type
_entity_poly.pdbx_seq_one_letter_code
_entity_poly.pdbx_strand_id
1 'polypeptide(L)'
;MDLSNIILTFSSNLDTGSLLLNLGYTLNVIALAFREILWIRILLTLAYLLRFITQYIYMSNIDASIWMIIFVIINLFQIISIINERRKRSIDSDILDIYKTVFKSLTSYEFLSFWKKGDVMHSPKGQVIVKKGAKLKSIILLLNGTVKVQDGNKIVAYLPRGSFIGEMSFITNDNPTADVICEEDISYIEWNSVKLLKIKDENNLFWTKIQNILLNDLIIKLKRI
;
A
#
# COMPACT_ATOMS: atom_id res chain seq x y z
N MET A 1 2.58 -6.22 -55.98
CA MET A 1 2.92 -7.43 -55.20
C MET A 1 1.61 -7.99 -54.72
N ASP A 2 1.20 -9.13 -55.25
CA ASP A 2 -0.17 -9.64 -55.08
C ASP A 2 -0.34 -10.22 -53.66
N LEU A 3 -1.47 -9.98 -53.03
CA LEU A 3 -1.76 -10.41 -51.63
C LEU A 3 -1.62 -11.94 -51.48
N SER A 4 -1.95 -12.67 -52.55
CA SER A 4 -1.78 -14.13 -52.66
C SER A 4 -0.31 -14.57 -52.55
N ASN A 5 0.63 -13.83 -53.17
CA ASN A 5 2.06 -14.11 -53.10
C ASN A 5 2.65 -13.80 -51.73
N ILE A 6 2.12 -12.80 -51.04
CA ILE A 6 2.51 -12.49 -49.64
C ILE A 6 2.07 -13.61 -48.71
N ILE A 7 0.82 -14.10 -48.87
CA ILE A 7 0.27 -15.19 -48.04
C ILE A 7 1.02 -16.50 -48.30
N LEU A 8 1.35 -16.82 -49.55
CA LEU A 8 2.11 -18.02 -49.92
C LEU A 8 3.54 -17.97 -49.42
N THR A 9 4.23 -16.83 -49.49
CA THR A 9 5.57 -16.65 -48.96
C THR A 9 5.58 -16.70 -47.41
N PHE A 10 4.52 -16.22 -46.78
CA PHE A 10 4.35 -16.32 -45.34
C PHE A 10 4.11 -17.77 -44.87
N SER A 11 3.30 -18.54 -45.63
CA SER A 11 3.00 -19.92 -45.28
C SER A 11 4.15 -20.90 -45.54
N SER A 12 5.00 -20.63 -46.57
CA SER A 12 6.16 -21.47 -46.88
C SER A 12 7.35 -21.31 -45.94
N ASN A 13 7.39 -20.19 -45.19
CA ASN A 13 8.45 -19.90 -44.21
C ASN A 13 8.04 -20.14 -42.74
N LEU A 14 6.94 -20.86 -42.51
CA LEU A 14 6.49 -21.23 -41.16
C LEU A 14 7.33 -22.35 -40.56
N ASP A 15 8.60 -22.06 -40.30
CA ASP A 15 9.43 -22.83 -39.41
C ASP A 15 8.93 -22.69 -37.95
N THR A 16 9.11 -23.73 -37.15
CA THR A 16 8.68 -23.79 -35.75
C THR A 16 9.22 -22.59 -34.95
N GLY A 17 10.43 -22.14 -35.25
CA GLY A 17 11.04 -20.96 -34.64
C GLY A 17 10.28 -19.65 -34.95
N SER A 18 9.91 -19.47 -36.23
CA SER A 18 9.14 -18.28 -36.66
C SER A 18 7.72 -18.27 -36.08
N LEU A 19 7.09 -19.44 -35.94
CA LEU A 19 5.78 -19.56 -35.28
C LEU A 19 5.83 -19.15 -33.81
N LEU A 20 6.80 -19.65 -33.06
CA LEU A 20 7.01 -19.28 -31.65
C LEU A 20 7.32 -17.80 -31.47
N LEU A 21 8.13 -17.22 -32.39
CA LEU A 21 8.45 -15.81 -32.38
C LEU A 21 7.20 -14.94 -32.57
N ASN A 22 6.39 -15.26 -33.58
CA ASN A 22 5.15 -14.54 -33.88
C ASN A 22 4.12 -14.69 -32.76
N LEU A 23 4.02 -15.87 -32.14
CA LEU A 23 3.18 -16.08 -30.96
C LEU A 23 3.62 -15.17 -29.80
N GLY A 24 4.93 -15.04 -29.55
CA GLY A 24 5.47 -14.13 -28.55
C GLY A 24 5.11 -12.66 -28.85
N TYR A 25 5.20 -12.20 -30.10
CA TYR A 25 4.75 -10.86 -30.47
C TYR A 25 3.25 -10.66 -30.29
N THR A 26 2.46 -11.65 -30.70
CA THR A 26 0.99 -11.62 -30.54
C THR A 26 0.60 -11.49 -29.06
N LEU A 27 1.26 -12.23 -28.16
CA LEU A 27 1.02 -12.12 -26.73
C LEU A 27 1.38 -10.72 -26.18
N ASN A 28 2.45 -10.07 -26.69
CA ASN A 28 2.77 -8.70 -26.32
C ASN A 28 1.63 -7.73 -26.72
N VAL A 29 1.08 -7.88 -27.93
CA VAL A 29 -0.04 -7.05 -28.39
C VAL A 29 -1.28 -7.30 -27.56
N ILE A 30 -1.60 -8.56 -27.25
CA ILE A 30 -2.73 -8.92 -26.40
C ILE A 30 -2.56 -8.34 -24.99
N ALA A 31 -1.33 -8.33 -24.44
CA ALA A 31 -1.05 -7.76 -23.13
C ALA A 31 -1.45 -6.28 -23.03
N LEU A 32 -1.33 -5.51 -24.12
CA LEU A 32 -1.72 -4.08 -24.17
C LEU A 32 -3.25 -3.87 -24.05
N ALA A 33 -4.06 -4.87 -24.36
CA ALA A 33 -5.52 -4.79 -24.23
C ALA A 33 -6.02 -4.95 -22.79
N PHE A 34 -5.21 -5.45 -21.89
CA PHE A 34 -5.59 -5.64 -20.48
C PHE A 34 -5.37 -4.37 -19.67
N ARG A 35 -6.30 -4.09 -18.74
CA ARG A 35 -6.22 -2.99 -17.78
C ARG A 35 -5.56 -3.42 -16.46
N GLU A 36 -5.60 -4.69 -16.15
CA GLU A 36 -5.08 -5.29 -14.93
C GLU A 36 -3.58 -5.57 -15.04
N ILE A 37 -2.77 -4.87 -14.24
CA ILE A 37 -1.31 -4.95 -14.25
C ILE A 37 -0.80 -6.40 -14.11
N LEU A 38 -1.45 -7.23 -13.28
CA LEU A 38 -1.02 -8.62 -13.06
C LEU A 38 -1.10 -9.44 -14.36
N TRP A 39 -2.21 -9.34 -15.09
CA TRP A 39 -2.38 -10.04 -16.37
C TRP A 39 -1.39 -9.57 -17.43
N ILE A 40 -1.14 -8.26 -17.48
CA ILE A 40 -0.11 -7.68 -18.37
C ILE A 40 1.23 -8.34 -18.10
N ARG A 41 1.66 -8.43 -16.82
CA ARG A 41 2.95 -9.01 -16.44
C ARG A 41 3.05 -10.50 -16.74
N ILE A 42 1.97 -11.26 -16.53
CA ILE A 42 1.92 -12.70 -16.84
C ILE A 42 2.07 -12.91 -18.35
N LEU A 43 1.32 -12.19 -19.17
CA LEU A 43 1.39 -12.30 -20.63
C LEU A 43 2.75 -11.88 -21.17
N LEU A 44 3.33 -10.79 -20.67
CA LEU A 44 4.68 -10.36 -21.05
C LEU A 44 5.73 -11.41 -20.67
N THR A 45 5.64 -12.01 -19.49
CA THR A 45 6.56 -13.07 -19.07
C THR A 45 6.51 -14.26 -20.02
N LEU A 46 5.29 -14.69 -20.38
CA LEU A 46 5.09 -15.80 -21.33
C LEU A 46 5.64 -15.44 -22.72
N ALA A 47 5.39 -14.23 -23.20
CA ALA A 47 5.89 -13.72 -24.48
C ALA A 47 7.44 -13.72 -24.52
N TYR A 48 8.08 -13.22 -23.46
CA TYR A 48 9.54 -13.18 -23.38
C TYR A 48 10.14 -14.58 -23.25
N LEU A 49 9.50 -15.52 -22.57
CA LEU A 49 9.92 -16.92 -22.50
C LEU A 49 9.89 -17.60 -23.88
N LEU A 50 8.81 -17.42 -24.64
CA LEU A 50 8.72 -17.95 -26.01
C LEU A 50 9.81 -17.37 -26.90
N ARG A 51 10.04 -16.06 -26.82
CA ARG A 51 11.09 -15.38 -27.60
C ARG A 51 12.48 -15.82 -27.16
N PHE A 52 12.72 -16.03 -25.88
CA PHE A 52 13.98 -16.61 -25.39
C PHE A 52 14.25 -17.97 -26.01
N ILE A 53 13.27 -18.88 -26.00
CA ILE A 53 13.39 -20.21 -26.62
C ILE A 53 13.74 -20.06 -28.10
N THR A 54 13.04 -19.17 -28.81
CA THR A 54 13.28 -18.94 -30.24
C THR A 54 14.68 -18.39 -30.50
N GLN A 55 15.10 -17.37 -29.78
CA GLN A 55 16.40 -16.74 -29.99
C GLN A 55 17.56 -17.66 -29.63
N TYR A 56 17.43 -18.44 -28.56
CA TYR A 56 18.47 -19.34 -28.07
C TYR A 56 18.60 -20.62 -28.90
N ILE A 57 17.46 -21.30 -29.13
CA ILE A 57 17.46 -22.65 -29.75
C ILE A 57 17.48 -22.57 -31.27
N TYR A 58 16.64 -21.71 -31.87
CA TYR A 58 16.46 -21.69 -33.33
C TYR A 58 17.33 -20.66 -34.06
N MET A 59 17.67 -19.55 -33.42
CA MET A 59 18.44 -18.47 -34.04
C MET A 59 19.89 -18.38 -33.54
N SER A 60 20.24 -19.10 -32.48
CA SER A 60 21.56 -19.07 -31.83
C SER A 60 22.03 -17.65 -31.48
N ASN A 61 21.08 -16.75 -31.21
CA ASN A 61 21.37 -15.35 -30.92
C ASN A 61 21.49 -15.16 -29.41
N ILE A 62 22.70 -15.22 -28.87
CA ILE A 62 23.00 -15.15 -27.45
C ILE A 62 22.63 -13.77 -26.89
N ASP A 63 22.96 -12.68 -27.60
CA ASP A 63 22.74 -11.31 -27.14
C ASP A 63 21.23 -11.06 -26.91
N ALA A 64 20.39 -11.41 -27.88
CA ALA A 64 18.94 -11.29 -27.73
C ALA A 64 18.40 -12.18 -26.61
N SER A 65 18.96 -13.38 -26.44
CA SER A 65 18.55 -14.32 -25.39
C SER A 65 18.81 -13.78 -23.98
N ILE A 66 19.95 -13.12 -23.77
CA ILE A 66 20.30 -12.47 -22.50
C ILE A 66 19.25 -11.42 -22.14
N TRP A 67 18.89 -10.55 -23.09
CA TRP A 67 17.88 -9.51 -22.84
C TRP A 67 16.50 -10.10 -22.54
N MET A 68 16.09 -11.19 -23.21
CA MET A 68 14.82 -11.86 -22.93
C MET A 68 14.77 -12.42 -21.49
N ILE A 69 15.87 -13.01 -21.02
CA ILE A 69 15.96 -13.51 -19.64
C ILE A 69 15.86 -12.37 -18.61
N ILE A 70 16.54 -11.23 -18.86
CA ILE A 70 16.45 -10.06 -18.00
C ILE A 70 15.00 -9.57 -17.90
N PHE A 71 14.28 -9.48 -19.03
CA PHE A 71 12.88 -9.09 -19.01
C PHE A 71 11.99 -10.09 -18.25
N VAL A 72 12.23 -11.39 -18.38
CA VAL A 72 11.52 -12.42 -17.61
C VAL A 72 11.73 -12.21 -16.12
N ILE A 73 12.97 -12.04 -15.67
CA ILE A 73 13.31 -11.84 -14.26
C ILE A 73 12.61 -10.60 -13.70
N ILE A 74 12.66 -9.46 -14.40
CA ILE A 74 11.99 -8.22 -13.99
C ILE A 74 10.48 -8.43 -13.85
N ASN A 75 9.84 -9.07 -14.83
CA ASN A 75 8.40 -9.31 -14.78
C ASN A 75 8.02 -10.29 -13.67
N LEU A 76 8.79 -11.36 -13.44
CA LEU A 76 8.57 -12.29 -12.32
C LEU A 76 8.67 -11.58 -10.97
N PHE A 77 9.69 -10.74 -10.77
CA PHE A 77 9.82 -9.96 -9.56
C PHE A 77 8.58 -9.07 -9.33
N GLN A 78 8.08 -8.41 -10.38
CA GLN A 78 6.88 -7.59 -10.28
C GLN A 78 5.61 -8.41 -10.03
N ILE A 79 5.45 -9.59 -10.63
CA ILE A 79 4.34 -10.50 -10.37
C ILE A 79 4.34 -10.90 -8.88
N ILE A 80 5.48 -11.30 -8.35
CA ILE A 80 5.62 -11.67 -6.93
C ILE A 80 5.26 -10.50 -6.03
N SER A 81 5.73 -9.29 -6.36
CA SER A 81 5.42 -8.06 -5.61
C SER A 81 3.92 -7.79 -5.58
N ILE A 82 3.25 -7.82 -6.74
CA ILE A 82 1.80 -7.60 -6.86
C ILE A 82 1.01 -8.67 -6.08
N ILE A 83 1.41 -9.95 -6.19
CA ILE A 83 0.75 -11.04 -5.45
C ILE A 83 0.92 -10.84 -3.95
N ASN A 84 2.11 -10.45 -3.48
CA ASN A 84 2.37 -10.20 -2.07
C ASN A 84 1.55 -9.02 -1.52
N GLU A 85 1.39 -7.96 -2.31
CA GLU A 85 0.54 -6.81 -1.97
C GLU A 85 -0.95 -7.20 -1.90
N ARG A 86 -1.41 -8.06 -2.82
CA ARG A 86 -2.82 -8.52 -2.88
C ARG A 86 -3.12 -9.63 -1.87
N ARG A 87 -2.12 -10.27 -1.29
CA ARG A 87 -2.31 -11.38 -0.36
C ARG A 87 -2.99 -10.87 0.91
N LYS A 88 -4.22 -11.35 1.15
CA LYS A 88 -4.92 -11.09 2.41
C LYS A 88 -4.11 -11.71 3.55
N ARG A 89 -3.47 -10.87 4.35
CA ARG A 89 -2.82 -11.32 5.59
C ARG A 89 -3.88 -11.41 6.67
N SER A 90 -3.79 -12.45 7.49
CA SER A 90 -4.62 -12.56 8.69
C SER A 90 -4.32 -11.38 9.61
N ILE A 91 -5.34 -10.63 9.97
CA ILE A 91 -5.28 -9.54 10.95
C ILE A 91 -5.73 -10.16 12.27
N ASP A 92 -5.00 -9.86 13.32
CA ASP A 92 -5.32 -10.33 14.66
C ASP A 92 -6.74 -9.91 15.06
N SER A 93 -7.45 -10.81 15.75
CA SER A 93 -8.84 -10.57 16.21
C SER A 93 -8.98 -9.29 17.00
N ASP A 94 -7.97 -8.96 17.83
CA ASP A 94 -7.99 -7.84 18.76
C ASP A 94 -7.95 -6.46 18.09
N ILE A 95 -7.49 -6.40 16.83
CA ILE A 95 -7.39 -5.16 16.04
C ILE A 95 -8.24 -5.20 14.77
N LEU A 96 -8.97 -6.29 14.55
CA LEU A 96 -9.78 -6.48 13.35
C LEU A 96 -10.92 -5.48 13.22
N ASP A 97 -11.53 -5.11 14.36
CA ASP A 97 -12.56 -4.07 14.42
C ASP A 97 -12.00 -2.69 14.04
N ILE A 98 -10.82 -2.34 14.56
CA ILE A 98 -10.12 -1.10 14.21
C ILE A 98 -9.80 -1.07 12.71
N TYR A 99 -9.30 -2.19 12.16
CA TYR A 99 -9.06 -2.30 10.72
C TYR A 99 -10.33 -2.04 9.91
N LYS A 100 -11.44 -2.69 10.26
CA LYS A 100 -12.71 -2.59 9.53
C LYS A 100 -13.38 -1.23 9.64
N THR A 101 -13.19 -0.52 10.75
CA THR A 101 -13.83 0.79 11.00
C THR A 101 -12.95 1.96 10.60
N VAL A 102 -11.72 1.99 11.09
CA VAL A 102 -10.80 3.12 10.94
C VAL A 102 -9.97 3.02 9.64
N PHE A 103 -9.41 1.83 9.36
CA PHE A 103 -8.48 1.63 8.27
C PHE A 103 -9.07 0.90 7.05
N LYS A 104 -10.39 0.95 6.86
CA LYS A 104 -11.11 0.26 5.77
C LYS A 104 -10.64 0.57 4.35
N SER A 105 -9.99 1.72 4.15
CA SER A 105 -9.43 2.14 2.86
C SER A 105 -8.07 1.51 2.55
N LEU A 106 -7.44 0.86 3.52
CA LEU A 106 -6.18 0.16 3.35
C LEU A 106 -6.41 -1.32 3.01
N THR A 107 -5.51 -1.88 2.22
CA THR A 107 -5.39 -3.34 2.11
C THR A 107 -4.86 -3.93 3.42
N SER A 108 -5.11 -5.22 3.67
CA SER A 108 -4.56 -5.91 4.87
C SER A 108 -3.04 -5.80 4.96
N TYR A 109 -2.35 -5.80 3.81
CA TYR A 109 -0.90 -5.62 3.75
C TYR A 109 -0.47 -4.21 4.17
N GLU A 110 -1.10 -3.16 3.62
CA GLU A 110 -0.84 -1.76 3.95
C GLU A 110 -1.10 -1.49 5.43
N PHE A 111 -2.24 -1.98 5.95
CA PHE A 111 -2.59 -1.85 7.36
C PHE A 111 -1.53 -2.47 8.27
N LEU A 112 -1.17 -3.73 8.06
CA LEU A 112 -0.17 -4.42 8.88
C LEU A 112 1.23 -3.80 8.75
N SER A 113 1.58 -3.27 7.57
CA SER A 113 2.83 -2.55 7.36
C SER A 113 2.87 -1.24 8.14
N PHE A 114 1.75 -0.51 8.18
CA PHE A 114 1.58 0.71 8.98
C PHE A 114 1.59 0.40 10.48
N TRP A 115 0.81 -0.60 10.90
CA TRP A 115 0.70 -1.04 12.29
C TRP A 115 2.05 -1.38 12.92
N LYS A 116 2.87 -2.14 12.22
CA LYS A 116 4.23 -2.53 12.68
C LYS A 116 5.20 -1.36 12.87
N LYS A 117 4.92 -0.20 12.31
CA LYS A 117 5.75 1.01 12.49
C LYS A 117 5.38 1.79 13.76
N GLY A 118 4.26 1.46 14.39
CA GLY A 118 3.83 2.03 15.67
C GLY A 118 4.35 1.24 16.85
N ASP A 119 4.45 1.93 17.98
CA ASP A 119 4.86 1.38 19.26
C ASP A 119 3.62 1.30 20.18
N VAL A 120 3.32 0.11 20.72
CA VAL A 120 2.19 -0.08 21.64
C VAL A 120 2.61 0.37 23.04
N MET A 121 1.81 1.25 23.63
CA MET A 121 2.04 1.88 24.91
C MET A 121 0.86 1.66 25.85
N HIS A 122 1.09 1.75 27.15
CA HIS A 122 0.08 1.68 28.20
C HIS A 122 0.21 2.89 29.12
N SER A 123 -0.90 3.42 29.57
CA SER A 123 -0.94 4.55 30.51
C SER A 123 -2.02 4.35 31.55
N PRO A 124 -1.71 4.58 32.85
CA PRO A 124 -2.69 4.44 33.91
C PRO A 124 -3.68 5.60 33.92
N LYS A 125 -4.81 5.39 34.58
CA LYS A 125 -5.81 6.41 34.87
C LYS A 125 -5.19 7.70 35.44
N GLY A 126 -5.66 8.85 34.94
CA GLY A 126 -5.22 10.17 35.38
C GLY A 126 -3.94 10.68 34.71
N GLN A 127 -3.24 9.85 33.96
CA GLN A 127 -2.04 10.29 33.23
C GLN A 127 -2.42 11.25 32.09
N VAL A 128 -1.65 12.34 31.96
CA VAL A 128 -1.74 13.26 30.80
C VAL A 128 -0.86 12.71 29.69
N ILE A 129 -1.45 12.27 28.60
CA ILE A 129 -0.71 11.72 27.43
C ILE A 129 -0.41 12.79 26.38
N VAL A 130 -1.21 13.86 26.30
CA VAL A 130 -0.96 15.03 25.48
C VAL A 130 -1.20 16.28 26.32
N LYS A 131 -0.22 17.21 26.33
CA LYS A 131 -0.30 18.46 27.08
C LYS A 131 -0.57 19.64 26.14
N LYS A 132 -1.54 20.47 26.50
CA LYS A 132 -1.87 21.72 25.80
C LYS A 132 -0.62 22.59 25.62
N GLY A 133 -0.39 23.11 24.42
CA GLY A 133 0.72 23.97 24.07
C GLY A 133 2.08 23.30 23.94
N ALA A 134 2.22 22.03 24.33
CA ALA A 134 3.48 21.28 24.16
C ALA A 134 3.58 20.74 22.73
N LYS A 135 4.79 20.75 22.15
CA LYS A 135 4.99 20.22 20.79
C LYS A 135 4.75 18.71 20.76
N LEU A 136 3.72 18.30 20.05
CA LEU A 136 3.42 16.89 19.82
C LEU A 136 4.21 16.39 18.60
N LYS A 137 4.96 15.26 18.80
CA LYS A 137 5.80 14.67 17.75
C LYS A 137 5.31 13.30 17.30
N SER A 138 4.05 13.00 17.55
CA SER A 138 3.46 11.69 17.27
C SER A 138 1.96 11.77 17.00
N ILE A 139 1.44 10.74 16.37
CA ILE A 139 0.01 10.46 16.28
C ILE A 139 -0.27 9.23 17.12
N ILE A 140 -1.34 9.27 17.89
CA ILE A 140 -1.77 8.22 18.80
C ILE A 140 -3.12 7.69 18.32
N LEU A 141 -3.33 6.38 18.39
CA LEU A 141 -4.64 5.74 18.21
C LEU A 141 -4.97 4.92 19.45
N LEU A 142 -6.13 5.17 20.04
CA LEU A 142 -6.58 4.49 21.25
C LEU A 142 -6.99 3.04 20.93
N LEU A 143 -6.38 2.07 21.60
CA LEU A 143 -6.64 0.64 21.41
C LEU A 143 -7.60 0.09 22.45
N ASN A 144 -7.57 0.63 23.67
CA ASN A 144 -8.48 0.24 24.75
C ASN A 144 -8.63 1.41 25.73
N GLY A 145 -9.81 1.48 26.34
CA GLY A 145 -10.16 2.50 27.32
C GLY A 145 -10.66 3.80 26.69
N THR A 146 -10.78 4.82 27.52
CA THR A 146 -11.34 6.14 27.20
C THR A 146 -10.44 7.24 27.72
N VAL A 147 -10.27 8.29 26.93
CA VAL A 147 -9.58 9.52 27.35
C VAL A 147 -10.52 10.70 27.30
N LYS A 148 -10.30 11.70 28.17
CA LYS A 148 -10.96 13.00 28.09
C LYS A 148 -10.05 14.04 27.48
N VAL A 149 -10.63 14.89 26.65
CA VAL A 149 -10.01 16.09 26.11
C VAL A 149 -10.48 17.27 26.95
N GLN A 150 -9.56 18.00 27.55
CA GLN A 150 -9.85 19.07 28.51
C GLN A 150 -9.08 20.34 28.16
N ASP A 151 -9.80 21.47 28.07
CA ASP A 151 -9.22 22.82 27.94
C ASP A 151 -9.45 23.61 29.22
N GLY A 152 -8.37 23.78 29.99
CA GLY A 152 -8.46 24.32 31.36
C GLY A 152 -9.38 23.47 32.22
N ASN A 153 -10.47 24.05 32.74
CA ASN A 153 -11.47 23.32 33.54
C ASN A 153 -12.65 22.76 32.70
N LYS A 154 -12.69 23.02 31.39
CA LYS A 154 -13.78 22.60 30.53
C LYS A 154 -13.44 21.26 29.85
N ILE A 155 -14.28 20.25 30.05
CA ILE A 155 -14.21 19.01 29.27
C ILE A 155 -14.80 19.31 27.87
N VAL A 156 -14.01 19.06 26.84
CA VAL A 156 -14.39 19.29 25.43
C VAL A 156 -15.02 18.03 24.84
N ALA A 157 -14.42 16.87 25.09
CA ALA A 157 -14.88 15.58 24.54
C ALA A 157 -14.33 14.40 25.32
N TYR A 158 -15.00 13.24 25.15
CA TYR A 158 -14.47 11.93 25.49
C TYR A 158 -14.16 11.16 24.20
N LEU A 159 -12.99 10.57 24.13
CA LEU A 159 -12.55 9.79 22.98
C LEU A 159 -12.48 8.31 23.35
N PRO A 160 -13.27 7.45 22.72
CA PRO A 160 -13.26 6.01 22.95
C PRO A 160 -12.20 5.31 22.07
N ARG A 161 -12.08 3.98 22.26
CA ARG A 161 -11.32 3.08 21.39
C ARG A 161 -11.53 3.39 19.90
N GLY A 162 -10.45 3.37 19.14
CA GLY A 162 -10.44 3.66 17.69
C GLY A 162 -10.37 5.15 17.34
N SER A 163 -10.29 6.04 18.34
CA SER A 163 -10.10 7.47 18.11
C SER A 163 -8.63 7.83 17.96
N PHE A 164 -8.29 8.69 17.01
CA PHE A 164 -6.97 9.29 16.93
C PHE A 164 -6.82 10.43 17.95
N ILE A 165 -5.58 10.72 18.32
CA ILE A 165 -5.21 11.83 19.21
C ILE A 165 -3.97 12.48 18.58
N GLY A 166 -4.01 13.82 18.46
CA GLY A 166 -2.92 14.60 17.89
C GLY A 166 -2.94 14.76 16.38
N GLU A 167 -3.96 14.23 15.70
CA GLU A 167 -4.14 14.32 14.26
C GLU A 167 -4.23 15.79 13.77
N MET A 168 -4.91 16.65 14.53
CA MET A 168 -5.01 18.08 14.21
C MET A 168 -3.63 18.72 14.24
N SER A 169 -2.90 18.56 15.35
CA SER A 169 -1.54 19.12 15.51
C SER A 169 -0.57 18.59 14.45
N PHE A 170 -0.74 17.33 14.03
CA PHE A 170 0.08 16.73 13.00
C PHE A 170 -0.22 17.32 11.61
N ILE A 171 -1.50 17.58 11.29
CA ILE A 171 -1.93 18.11 9.98
C ILE A 171 -1.60 19.59 9.87
N THR A 172 -1.88 20.38 10.91
CA THR A 172 -1.67 21.86 10.91
C THR A 172 -0.25 22.26 11.30
N ASN A 173 0.52 21.35 11.90
CA ASN A 173 1.81 21.61 12.54
C ASN A 173 1.73 22.59 13.73
N ASP A 174 0.53 22.79 14.29
CA ASP A 174 0.31 23.61 15.48
C ASP A 174 0.45 22.76 16.76
N ASN A 175 0.61 23.43 17.89
CA ASN A 175 0.61 22.77 19.19
C ASN A 175 -0.81 22.34 19.60
N PRO A 176 -0.98 21.24 20.37
CA PRO A 176 -2.28 20.82 20.90
C PRO A 176 -3.00 21.96 21.64
N THR A 177 -4.30 22.09 21.39
CA THR A 177 -5.14 23.14 21.99
C THR A 177 -5.77 22.73 23.32
N ALA A 178 -5.68 21.45 23.69
CA ALA A 178 -6.25 20.89 24.90
C ALA A 178 -5.35 19.79 25.48
N ASP A 179 -5.51 19.50 26.77
CA ASP A 179 -4.90 18.33 27.42
C ASP A 179 -5.71 17.07 27.08
N VAL A 180 -5.02 15.93 26.96
CA VAL A 180 -5.65 14.61 26.83
C VAL A 180 -5.26 13.75 28.03
N ILE A 181 -6.24 13.34 28.82
CA ILE A 181 -6.05 12.71 30.13
C ILE A 181 -6.76 11.34 30.12
N CYS A 182 -6.12 10.33 30.65
CA CYS A 182 -6.68 8.98 30.78
C CYS A 182 -7.81 8.95 31.82
N GLU A 183 -9.03 8.55 31.42
CA GLU A 183 -10.15 8.36 32.33
C GLU A 183 -10.09 7.00 33.06
N GLU A 184 -9.42 6.05 32.46
CA GLU A 184 -9.17 4.70 32.96
C GLU A 184 -7.79 4.24 32.51
N ASP A 185 -7.36 3.02 32.84
CA ASP A 185 -6.15 2.44 32.30
C ASP A 185 -6.34 2.18 30.81
N ILE A 186 -5.44 2.72 29.97
CA ILE A 186 -5.56 2.66 28.53
C ILE A 186 -4.40 1.92 27.89
N SER A 187 -4.64 1.38 26.71
CA SER A 187 -3.60 1.02 25.75
C SER A 187 -3.78 1.78 24.44
N TYR A 188 -2.70 2.17 23.82
CA TYR A 188 -2.71 2.91 22.56
C TYR A 188 -1.49 2.56 21.70
N ILE A 189 -1.56 2.84 20.42
CA ILE A 189 -0.43 2.75 19.52
C ILE A 189 0.01 4.16 19.12
N GLU A 190 1.31 4.39 19.14
CA GLU A 190 1.92 5.67 18.85
C GLU A 190 2.84 5.58 17.64
N TRP A 191 2.67 6.48 16.67
CA TRP A 191 3.57 6.64 15.52
C TRP A 191 4.29 7.98 15.63
N ASN A 192 5.61 7.92 15.80
CA ASN A 192 6.45 9.10 15.81
C ASN A 192 6.44 9.79 14.43
N SER A 193 6.45 11.13 14.41
CA SER A 193 6.44 11.95 13.20
C SER A 193 7.59 11.61 12.24
N VAL A 194 8.77 11.24 12.75
CA VAL A 194 9.90 10.82 11.90
C VAL A 194 9.58 9.55 11.13
N LYS A 195 8.98 8.54 11.79
CA LYS A 195 8.54 7.29 11.14
C LYS A 195 7.45 7.56 10.09
N LEU A 196 6.55 8.51 10.36
CA LEU A 196 5.47 8.90 9.45
C LEU A 196 5.99 9.65 8.22
N LEU A 197 6.92 10.59 8.40
CA LEU A 197 7.55 11.30 7.28
C LEU A 197 8.33 10.36 6.36
N LYS A 198 9.00 9.35 6.92
CA LYS A 198 9.66 8.32 6.12
C LYS A 198 8.68 7.55 5.22
N ILE A 199 7.46 7.27 5.70
CA ILE A 199 6.40 6.66 4.88
C ILE A 199 6.05 7.56 3.69
N LYS A 200 5.96 8.87 3.91
CA LYS A 200 5.70 9.86 2.85
C LYS A 200 6.75 9.81 1.74
N ASP A 201 8.02 9.74 2.14
CA ASP A 201 9.14 9.73 1.19
C ASP A 201 9.24 8.39 0.42
N GLU A 202 8.93 7.26 1.09
CA GLU A 202 8.98 5.93 0.48
C GLU A 202 7.79 5.63 -0.45
N ASN A 203 6.58 6.08 -0.10
CA ASN A 203 5.35 5.78 -0.85
C ASN A 203 4.28 6.86 -0.68
N ASN A 204 4.28 7.84 -1.58
CA ASN A 204 3.36 8.97 -1.54
C ASN A 204 1.87 8.56 -1.67
N LEU A 205 1.55 7.53 -2.46
CA LEU A 205 0.19 7.00 -2.59
C LEU A 205 -0.33 6.42 -1.26
N PHE A 206 0.49 5.64 -0.60
CA PHE A 206 0.16 5.09 0.72
C PHE A 206 0.02 6.20 1.76
N TRP A 207 0.92 7.18 1.74
CA TRP A 207 0.84 8.36 2.60
C TRP A 207 -0.48 9.12 2.43
N THR A 208 -0.93 9.34 1.19
CA THR A 208 -2.22 10.00 0.91
C THR A 208 -3.40 9.25 1.54
N LYS A 209 -3.39 7.91 1.52
CA LYS A 209 -4.42 7.11 2.19
C LYS A 209 -4.42 7.34 3.71
N ILE A 210 -3.24 7.39 4.34
CA ILE A 210 -3.11 7.67 5.78
C ILE A 210 -3.64 9.07 6.10
N GLN A 211 -3.25 10.09 5.34
CA GLN A 211 -3.76 11.45 5.52
C GLN A 211 -5.28 11.51 5.42
N ASN A 212 -5.89 10.83 4.45
CA ASN A 212 -7.34 10.77 4.31
C ASN A 212 -8.03 10.10 5.51
N ILE A 213 -7.41 9.09 6.11
CA ILE A 213 -7.93 8.45 7.33
C ILE A 213 -7.93 9.46 8.49
N LEU A 214 -6.82 10.17 8.70
CA LEU A 214 -6.72 11.19 9.76
C LEU A 214 -7.70 12.35 9.56
N LEU A 215 -7.84 12.83 8.33
CA LEU A 215 -8.81 13.88 7.99
C LEU A 215 -10.25 13.44 8.23
N ASN A 216 -10.60 12.20 7.89
CA ASN A 216 -11.94 11.66 8.14
C ASN A 216 -12.25 11.57 9.63
N ASP A 217 -11.30 11.12 10.46
CA ASP A 217 -11.47 11.10 11.92
C ASP A 217 -11.70 12.52 12.47
N LEU A 218 -10.91 13.49 12.01
CA LEU A 218 -11.06 14.89 12.40
C LEU A 218 -12.44 15.46 12.02
N ILE A 219 -12.92 15.19 10.81
CA ILE A 219 -14.25 15.62 10.35
C ILE A 219 -15.36 15.02 11.23
N ILE A 220 -15.24 13.75 11.61
CA ILE A 220 -16.21 13.08 12.49
C ILE A 220 -16.23 13.74 13.88
N LYS A 221 -15.08 14.10 14.42
CA LYS A 221 -14.98 14.78 15.73
C LYS A 221 -15.59 16.18 15.68
N LEU A 222 -15.28 16.95 14.63
CA LEU A 222 -15.83 18.31 14.47
C LEU A 222 -17.37 18.33 14.33
N LYS A 223 -17.98 17.29 13.80
CA LYS A 223 -19.45 17.16 13.72
C LYS A 223 -20.12 16.82 15.05
N ARG A 224 -19.36 16.40 16.05
CA ARG A 224 -19.88 16.02 17.38
C ARG A 224 -19.79 17.13 18.43
N ILE A 225 -19.10 18.22 18.09
CA ILE A 225 -18.98 19.46 18.88
C ILE A 225 -20.11 20.43 18.49
#